data_9c2bdc0538ee0cee3c068d928112d75d
#
_entry.id   9c2bdc0538ee0cee3c068d928112d75d
#
_cell.length_a   1.000
_cell.length_b   1.000
_cell.length_c   1.000
_cell.angle_alpha   90.00
_cell.angle_beta   90.00
_cell.angle_gamma   90.00
#
_symmetry.space_group_name_H-M   'P 1'
#
loop_
_entity.id
_entity.type
_entity.pdbx_description
1 polymer ?
#
loop_
_entity_poly.entity_id
_entity_poly.type
_entity_poly.pdbx_seq_one_letter_code
_entity_poly.pdbx_strand_id
1 'polypeptide(L)' 'MNTSLFVGLCYDTGLSVEFKEAMTVVSSGEDSVIAEVSERFSGDYYIDTWGETDDHTRFVSDVVPQYALTPIEERE' A
#
# COMPACT_ATOMS: atom_id res chain seq x y z
N MET A 1 -7.72 -9.49 0.25
CA MET A 1 -6.24 -9.59 0.45
C MET A 1 -5.92 -9.27 1.91
N ASN A 2 -5.20 -10.16 2.59
CA ASN A 2 -4.82 -9.87 3.96
C ASN A 2 -3.53 -9.03 4.04
N THR A 3 -3.24 -8.50 5.22
CA THR A 3 -2.10 -7.62 5.44
C THR A 3 -0.76 -8.30 5.14
N SER A 4 -0.58 -9.54 5.57
CA SER A 4 0.68 -10.27 5.34
C SER A 4 0.98 -10.44 3.86
N LEU A 5 -0.04 -10.79 3.07
CA LEU A 5 0.11 -10.92 1.62
C LEU A 5 0.45 -9.59 0.99
N PHE A 6 -0.25 -8.52 1.37
CA PHE A 6 -0.01 -7.19 0.85
C PHE A 6 1.43 -6.74 1.13
N VAL A 7 1.89 -6.88 2.37
CA VAL A 7 3.25 -6.49 2.77
C VAL A 7 4.28 -7.29 1.98
N GLY A 8 4.08 -8.61 1.85
CA GLY A 8 4.99 -9.47 1.08
C GLY A 8 5.08 -9.07 -0.39
N LEU A 9 3.95 -8.74 -1.01
CA LEU A 9 3.93 -8.29 -2.40
C LEU A 9 4.67 -6.97 -2.58
N CYS A 10 4.51 -6.04 -1.62
CA CYS A 10 5.24 -4.77 -1.65
C CYS A 10 6.74 -5.00 -1.59
N TYR A 11 7.22 -5.82 -0.65
CA TYR A 11 8.65 -6.11 -0.54
C TYR A 11 9.20 -6.82 -1.77
N ASP A 12 8.43 -7.73 -2.36
CA ASP A 12 8.85 -8.41 -3.59
C ASP A 12 9.02 -7.44 -4.77
N THR A 13 8.32 -6.33 -4.72
CA THR A 13 8.40 -5.29 -5.76
C THR A 13 9.46 -4.22 -5.44
N GLY A 14 10.15 -4.38 -4.31
CA GLY A 14 11.19 -3.43 -3.90
C GLY A 14 10.65 -2.22 -3.13
N LEU A 15 9.42 -2.32 -2.64
CA LEU A 15 8.81 -1.24 -1.86
C LEU A 15 8.90 -1.55 -0.37
N SER A 16 8.86 -0.52 0.46
CA SER A 16 8.85 -0.63 1.92
C SER A 16 7.47 -0.34 2.46
N VAL A 17 7.12 -0.98 3.57
CA VAL A 17 5.82 -0.78 4.22
C VAL A 17 6.05 -0.42 5.68
N GLU A 18 5.33 0.59 6.16
CA GLU A 18 5.41 1.05 7.53
C GLU A 18 4.00 1.30 8.05
N PHE A 19 3.76 0.99 9.33
CA PHE A 19 2.46 1.22 9.95
C PHE A 19 2.57 2.41 10.90
N LYS A 20 1.81 3.47 10.62
CA LYS A 20 1.83 4.71 11.42
C LYS A 20 0.43 5.25 11.64
N GLU A 21 0.06 5.51 12.89
CA GLU A 21 -1.18 6.21 13.23
C GLU A 21 -2.41 5.63 12.53
N ALA A 22 -2.54 4.30 12.54
CA ALA A 22 -3.64 3.58 11.90
C ALA A 22 -3.63 3.72 10.36
N MET A 23 -2.45 3.97 9.79
CA MET A 23 -2.25 4.00 8.34
C MET A 23 -1.16 3.02 7.95
N THR A 24 -1.36 2.33 6.83
CA THR A 24 -0.31 1.53 6.20
C THR A 24 0.32 2.40 5.12
N VAL A 25 1.61 2.68 5.26
CA VAL A 25 2.34 3.61 4.38
C VAL A 25 3.30 2.82 3.51
N VAL A 26 3.19 2.99 2.19
CA VAL A 26 4.04 2.31 1.21
C VAL A 26 5.01 3.33 0.61
N SER A 27 6.30 3.01 0.63
CA SER A 27 7.36 3.92 0.16
C SER A 27 8.29 3.23 -0.82
N SER A 28 8.80 3.98 -1.80
CA SER A 28 9.81 3.52 -2.75
C SER A 28 11.24 3.91 -2.34
N GLY A 29 11.38 4.74 -1.30
CA GLY A 29 12.66 5.21 -0.77
C GLY A 29 12.42 5.96 0.51
N GLU A 30 13.46 6.56 1.09
CA GLU A 30 13.38 7.17 2.43
C GLU A 30 12.29 8.24 2.57
N ASP A 31 12.12 9.08 1.56
CA ASP A 31 11.16 10.18 1.60
C ASP A 31 10.12 10.09 0.48
N SER A 32 9.95 8.91 -0.10
CA SER A 32 9.10 8.74 -1.27
C SER A 32 7.87 7.89 -0.96
N VAL A 33 6.95 8.44 -0.17
CA VAL A 33 5.67 7.78 0.11
C VAL A 33 4.84 7.79 -1.17
N ILE A 34 4.44 6.60 -1.63
CA ILE A 34 3.68 6.45 -2.87
C ILE A 34 2.25 5.97 -2.65
N ALA A 35 1.94 5.48 -1.47
CA ALA A 35 0.57 5.08 -1.13
C ALA A 35 0.36 5.08 0.37
N GLU A 36 -0.89 5.34 0.78
CA GLU A 36 -1.31 5.24 2.17
C GLU A 36 -2.67 4.57 2.18
N VAL A 37 -2.86 3.63 3.09
CA VAL A 37 -4.13 2.89 3.22
C VAL A 37 -4.61 2.99 4.66
N SER A 38 -5.87 3.37 4.84
CA SER A 38 -6.46 3.43 6.18
C SER A 38 -6.62 2.03 6.77
N GLU A 39 -6.22 1.86 8.03
CA GLU A 39 -6.47 0.64 8.78
C GLU A 39 -7.73 0.76 9.65
N ARG A 40 -8.47 1.86 9.53
CA ARG A 40 -9.73 2.08 10.24
C ARG A 40 -10.95 1.98 9.33
N PHE A 41 -10.81 2.44 8.08
CA PHE A 41 -11.94 2.52 7.15
C PHE A 41 -11.57 1.84 5.84
N SER A 42 -12.24 0.74 5.50
CA SER A 42 -12.00 0.09 4.23
C SER A 42 -12.40 1.01 3.07
N GLY A 43 -11.65 0.97 2.00
CA GLY A 43 -11.88 1.81 0.83
C GLY A 43 -11.27 3.21 0.92
N ASP A 44 -10.67 3.57 2.05
CA ASP A 44 -10.03 4.88 2.23
C ASP A 44 -8.53 4.73 1.99
N TYR A 45 -8.04 5.29 0.89
CA TYR A 45 -6.62 5.19 0.51
C TYR A 45 -6.21 6.34 -0.39
N TYR A 46 -4.90 6.51 -0.53
CA TYR A 46 -4.28 7.56 -1.34
C TYR A 46 -3.12 6.96 -2.11
N ILE A 47 -3.00 7.32 -3.39
CA ILE A 47 -1.88 6.89 -4.24
C ILE A 47 -1.26 8.12 -4.91
N ASP A 48 0.07 8.23 -4.83
CA ASP A 48 0.83 9.27 -5.51
C ASP A 48 2.07 8.61 -6.13
N THR A 49 2.04 8.43 -7.45
CA THR A 49 3.14 7.79 -8.18
C THR A 49 3.93 8.78 -9.01
N TRP A 50 3.83 10.05 -8.72
CA TRP A 50 4.58 11.09 -9.43
C TRP A 50 6.08 10.82 -9.32
N GLY A 51 6.75 10.69 -10.47
CA GLY A 51 8.18 10.42 -10.49
C GLY A 51 8.59 8.97 -10.26
N GLU A 52 7.64 8.06 -10.09
CA GLU A 52 7.92 6.64 -9.88
C GLU A 52 8.15 5.89 -11.19
N THR A 53 8.79 4.71 -11.09
CA THR A 53 8.96 3.83 -12.24
C THR A 53 7.62 3.29 -12.71
N ASP A 54 7.56 2.83 -13.96
CA ASP A 54 6.35 2.20 -14.49
C ASP A 54 5.95 0.96 -13.70
N ASP A 55 6.93 0.17 -13.26
CA ASP A 55 6.67 -1.05 -12.50
C ASP A 55 6.02 -0.73 -11.15
N HIS A 56 6.53 0.27 -10.44
CA HIS A 56 5.95 0.70 -9.17
C HIS A 56 4.55 1.28 -9.37
N THR A 57 4.38 2.10 -10.39
CA THR A 57 3.09 2.71 -10.72
C THR A 57 2.03 1.65 -11.00
N ARG A 58 2.35 0.67 -11.83
CA ARG A 58 1.42 -0.43 -12.14
C ARG A 58 1.08 -1.25 -10.91
N PHE A 59 2.11 -1.56 -10.11
CA PHE A 59 1.92 -2.37 -8.91
C PHE A 59 0.96 -1.69 -7.93
N VAL A 60 1.22 -0.43 -7.55
CA VAL A 60 0.37 0.23 -6.56
C VAL A 60 -1.03 0.50 -7.10
N SER A 61 -1.15 0.82 -8.40
CA SER A 61 -2.46 1.07 -9.00
C SER A 61 -3.34 -0.18 -9.04
N ASP A 62 -2.73 -1.37 -9.08
CA ASP A 62 -3.45 -2.64 -9.08
C ASP A 62 -3.66 -3.17 -7.65
N VAL A 63 -2.60 -3.25 -6.87
CA VAL A 63 -2.60 -3.97 -5.59
C VAL A 63 -3.14 -3.13 -4.44
N VAL A 64 -2.81 -1.84 -4.37
CA VAL A 64 -3.25 -0.99 -3.25
C VAL A 64 -4.77 -0.90 -3.16
N PRO A 65 -5.52 -0.68 -4.26
CA PRO A 65 -6.99 -0.68 -4.16
C PRO A 65 -7.55 -2.02 -3.69
N GLN A 66 -6.96 -3.14 -4.11
CA GLN A 66 -7.43 -4.47 -3.67
C GLN A 66 -7.29 -4.63 -2.17
N TYR A 67 -6.15 -4.21 -1.61
CA TYR A 67 -5.95 -4.27 -0.17
C TYR A 67 -6.87 -3.28 0.56
N ALA A 68 -6.94 -2.05 0.07
CA ALA A 68 -7.74 -0.99 0.69
C ALA A 68 -9.24 -1.34 0.73
N LEU A 69 -9.73 -2.02 -0.31
CA LEU A 69 -11.14 -2.41 -0.38
C LEU A 69 -11.46 -3.68 0.41
N THR A 70 -10.43 -4.38 0.89
CA THR A 70 -10.64 -5.53 1.77
C THR A 70 -11.17 -5.03 3.12
N PRO A 71 -12.30 -5.56 3.62
CA PRO A 71 -12.80 -5.17 4.93
C PRO A 71 -11.72 -5.31 6.01
N ILE A 72 -11.70 -4.39 6.97
CA ILE A 72 -10.65 -4.34 7.99
C ILE A 72 -10.52 -5.69 8.70
N GLU A 73 -11.64 -6.29 9.09
CA GLU A 73 -11.66 -7.56 9.84
C GLU A 73 -11.15 -8.75 8.99
N GLU A 74 -11.09 -8.60 7.66
CA GLU A 74 -10.62 -9.66 6.77
C GLU A 74 -9.16 -9.51 6.38
N ARG A 75 -8.50 -8.44 6.83
CA ARG A 75 -7.08 -8.19 6.53
C ARG A 75 -6.12 -9.00 7.42
N GLU A 76 -6.64 -9.53 8.49
CA GLU A 76 -5.85 -10.33 9.44
C GLU A 76 -5.57 -11.74 8.95
#